data_42584e4085989fcfc9e89a175ce6236f
#
_entry.id   42584e4085989fcfc9e89a175ce6236f
#
_cell.length_a   1.000
_cell.length_b   1.000
_cell.length_c   1.000
_cell.angle_alpha   90.00
_cell.angle_beta   90.00
_cell.angle_gamma   90.00
#
_symmetry.space_group_name_H-M   'P 1'
#
loop_
_entity.id
_entity.type
_entity.pdbx_description
1 polymer ?
#
loop_
_entity_poly.entity_id
_entity_poly.type
_entity_poly.pdbx_seq_one_letter_code
_entity_poly.pdbx_strand_id
1 'polypeptide(L)'
;MYKDAMEANSPVVRENCWEWYTSVVKTRMHNFSGELIVFTRWHEEDLIGTLCRREPFVEFTDWAQLDTLPPDTWLYLNFEALKTRPPSPVDPREPGEALWEELHGAELLRGKRRLDPVRFECMYQGRPSVREGLLYGDNFLTYEELPRDIVRRANYTDTADTGDDYLCSLCYVVDPDGVIYVTDAVYSREPMEMTEGLVGTMLRESGTRAALIESNNGGRGFARAVQALAPQVRVEWFHQSANKEARILSNAATVGHTV
;
A
#
# COMPACT_ATOMS: atom_id res chain seq x y z
N MET A 1 19.98 -3.63 4.74
CA MET A 1 18.99 -2.61 4.38
C MET A 1 17.96 -3.27 3.45
N TYR A 2 16.82 -2.65 3.17
CA TYR A 2 15.73 -3.31 2.43
C TYR A 2 16.12 -3.62 0.99
N LYS A 3 15.78 -4.82 0.54
CA LYS A 3 16.03 -5.28 -0.82
C LYS A 3 14.96 -4.77 -1.80
N ASP A 4 13.74 -4.67 -1.30
CA ASP A 4 12.57 -4.27 -2.09
C ASP A 4 11.45 -3.71 -1.19
N ALA A 5 10.32 -3.33 -1.80
CA ALA A 5 9.16 -2.81 -1.09
C ALA A 5 8.52 -3.82 -0.13
N MET A 6 8.61 -5.13 -0.42
CA MET A 6 8.07 -6.17 0.47
C MET A 6 8.82 -6.23 1.79
N GLU A 7 10.17 -6.20 1.73
CA GLU A 7 11.00 -6.14 2.94
C GLU A 7 10.73 -4.86 3.73
N ALA A 8 10.64 -3.72 3.05
CA ALA A 8 10.39 -2.43 3.71
C ALA A 8 9.00 -2.35 4.38
N ASN A 9 8.01 -3.04 3.84
CA ASN A 9 6.67 -3.10 4.43
C ASN A 9 6.56 -4.10 5.59
N SER A 10 7.55 -4.99 5.77
CA SER A 10 7.56 -5.94 6.89
C SER A 10 7.99 -5.26 8.19
N PRO A 11 7.14 -5.19 9.24
CA PRO A 11 7.53 -4.65 10.55
C PRO A 11 8.74 -5.35 11.14
N VAL A 12 8.82 -6.68 10.99
CA VAL A 12 9.94 -7.50 11.49
C VAL A 12 11.25 -7.11 10.81
N VAL A 13 11.23 -6.89 9.49
CA VAL A 13 12.45 -6.49 8.76
C VAL A 13 12.86 -5.07 9.15
N ARG A 14 11.90 -4.17 9.37
CA ARG A 14 12.22 -2.81 9.86
C ARG A 14 12.84 -2.83 11.24
N GLU A 15 12.29 -3.63 12.17
CA GLU A 15 12.84 -3.77 13.52
C GLU A 15 14.25 -4.39 13.47
N ASN A 16 14.47 -5.46 12.71
CA ASN A 16 15.79 -6.05 12.53
C ASN A 16 16.80 -5.04 11.94
N CYS A 17 16.36 -4.17 11.04
CA CYS A 17 17.21 -3.10 10.50
C CYS A 17 17.60 -2.08 11.58
N TRP A 18 16.65 -1.71 12.44
CA TRP A 18 16.89 -0.83 13.58
C TRP A 18 17.83 -1.46 14.62
N GLU A 19 17.59 -2.72 14.98
CA GLU A 19 18.46 -3.49 15.88
C GLU A 19 19.88 -3.59 15.33
N TRP A 20 20.01 -3.90 14.05
CA TRP A 20 21.32 -3.94 13.40
C TRP A 20 22.02 -2.56 13.47
N TYR A 21 21.30 -1.49 13.19
CA TYR A 21 21.85 -0.13 13.26
C TYR A 21 22.36 0.19 14.67
N THR A 22 21.54 -0.04 15.70
CA THR A 22 21.88 0.28 17.08
C THR A 22 22.95 -0.64 17.67
N SER A 23 22.89 -1.94 17.38
CA SER A 23 23.79 -2.94 17.98
C SER A 23 25.11 -3.12 17.20
N VAL A 24 25.11 -2.84 15.91
CA VAL A 24 26.29 -3.10 15.06
C VAL A 24 26.94 -1.80 14.59
N VAL A 25 26.20 -0.84 14.08
CA VAL A 25 26.76 0.42 13.57
C VAL A 25 27.15 1.34 14.72
N LYS A 26 26.22 1.65 15.59
CA LYS A 26 26.45 2.57 16.73
C LYS A 26 27.55 2.08 17.68
N THR A 27 27.67 0.78 17.91
CA THR A 27 28.72 0.21 18.78
C THR A 27 30.14 0.32 18.21
N ARG A 28 30.28 0.61 16.92
CA ARG A 28 31.57 0.82 16.25
C ARG A 28 31.98 2.31 16.17
N MET A 29 31.08 3.18 16.58
CA MET A 29 31.34 4.61 16.61
C MET A 29 32.23 4.99 17.80
N HIS A 30 33.09 5.95 17.62
CA HIS A 30 33.97 6.52 18.66
C HIS A 30 34.03 8.05 18.50
N ASN A 31 34.71 8.75 19.42
CA ASN A 31 34.66 10.21 19.57
C ASN A 31 34.89 11.07 18.31
N PHE A 32 35.52 10.51 17.30
CA PHE A 32 35.82 11.22 16.03
C PHE A 32 35.12 10.59 14.83
N SER A 33 34.13 9.74 15.06
CA SER A 33 33.34 9.14 13.99
C SER A 33 32.30 10.12 13.45
N GLY A 34 32.13 10.11 12.13
CA GLY A 34 30.99 10.74 11.47
C GLY A 34 30.06 9.68 10.88
N GLU A 35 28.78 9.93 10.84
CA GLU A 35 27.79 9.09 10.20
C GLU A 35 27.24 9.74 8.94
N LEU A 36 27.22 8.97 7.85
CA LEU A 36 26.53 9.35 6.62
C LEU A 36 25.62 8.20 6.19
N ILE A 37 24.32 8.44 6.13
CA ILE A 37 23.34 7.47 5.68
C ILE A 37 22.80 7.92 4.33
N VAL A 38 23.13 7.18 3.27
CA VAL A 38 22.58 7.40 1.92
C VAL A 38 21.52 6.33 1.68
N PHE A 39 20.30 6.75 1.41
CA PHE A 39 19.15 5.87 1.46
C PHE A 39 18.03 6.27 0.53
N THR A 40 17.43 5.31 -0.18
CA THR A 40 16.18 5.52 -0.89
C THR A 40 15.03 5.18 0.05
N ARG A 41 14.10 6.12 0.24
CA ARG A 41 12.96 5.95 1.14
C ARG A 41 11.99 4.91 0.56
N TRP A 42 11.49 4.02 1.40
CA TRP A 42 10.57 2.95 1.03
C TRP A 42 9.30 2.95 1.87
N HIS A 43 9.44 3.34 3.13
CA HIS A 43 8.37 3.32 4.13
C HIS A 43 8.58 4.47 5.10
N GLU A 44 7.51 5.01 5.69
CA GLU A 44 7.64 6.08 6.68
C GLU A 44 8.42 5.66 7.92
N GLU A 45 8.31 4.37 8.31
CA GLU A 45 9.04 3.76 9.42
C GLU A 45 10.31 3.02 8.97
N ASP A 46 10.87 3.36 7.82
CA ASP A 46 12.20 2.89 7.46
C ASP A 46 13.27 3.46 8.41
N LEU A 47 14.53 3.08 8.22
CA LEU A 47 15.63 3.51 9.10
C LEU A 47 15.67 5.04 9.24
N ILE A 48 15.55 5.79 8.14
CA ILE A 48 15.55 7.26 8.17
C ILE A 48 14.34 7.80 8.92
N GLY A 49 13.14 7.28 8.63
CA GLY A 49 11.93 7.72 9.33
C GLY A 49 11.97 7.40 10.83
N THR A 50 12.58 6.28 11.21
CA THR A 50 12.77 5.92 12.62
C THR A 50 13.78 6.84 13.28
N LEU A 51 14.89 7.18 12.62
CA LEU A 51 15.86 8.17 13.10
C LEU A 51 15.22 9.53 13.32
N CYS A 52 14.50 10.06 12.33
CA CYS A 52 13.81 11.36 12.43
C CYS A 52 12.77 11.43 13.57
N ARG A 53 12.20 10.28 13.99
CA ARG A 53 11.29 10.23 15.14
C ARG A 53 11.99 10.12 16.49
N ARG A 54 13.17 9.52 16.53
CA ARG A 54 13.89 9.20 17.78
C ARG A 54 15.01 10.16 18.11
N GLU A 55 15.58 10.81 17.13
CA GLU A 55 16.72 11.71 17.29
C GLU A 55 16.42 13.10 16.72
N PRO A 56 17.01 14.18 17.25
CA PRO A 56 16.83 15.52 16.70
C PRO A 56 17.39 15.61 15.30
N PHE A 57 16.66 16.27 14.40
CA PHE A 57 17.10 16.54 13.05
C PHE A 57 16.69 17.91 12.57
N VAL A 58 17.44 18.44 11.61
CA VAL A 58 17.15 19.68 10.89
C VAL A 58 17.13 19.37 9.41
N GLU A 59 16.09 19.81 8.71
CA GLU A 59 16.06 19.71 7.25
C GLU A 59 17.05 20.73 6.66
N PHE A 60 17.98 20.22 5.85
CA PHE A 60 19.07 21.04 5.32
C PHE A 60 18.63 21.75 4.03
N THR A 61 18.37 23.04 4.15
CA THR A 61 17.89 23.91 3.07
C THR A 61 18.75 25.13 2.85
N ASP A 62 19.66 25.47 3.81
CA ASP A 62 20.55 26.61 3.75
C ASP A 62 21.92 26.26 4.34
N TRP A 63 22.96 26.69 3.67
CA TRP A 63 24.35 26.48 4.11
C TRP A 63 24.65 27.12 5.47
N ALA A 64 24.00 28.25 5.82
CA ALA A 64 24.14 28.89 7.11
C ALA A 64 23.69 28.01 8.30
N GLN A 65 22.91 26.97 8.07
CA GLN A 65 22.52 26.03 9.12
C GLN A 65 23.71 25.26 9.69
N LEU A 66 24.80 25.08 8.91
CA LEU A 66 26.00 24.40 9.39
C LEU A 66 26.68 25.14 10.56
N ASP A 67 26.60 26.47 10.58
CA ASP A 67 27.22 27.31 11.62
C ASP A 67 26.42 27.30 12.94
N THR A 68 25.15 26.90 12.87
CA THR A 68 24.21 26.97 14.01
C THR A 68 23.65 25.61 14.41
N LEU A 69 24.16 24.52 13.79
CA LEU A 69 23.65 23.18 14.05
C LEU A 69 23.92 22.76 15.51
N PRO A 70 22.89 22.39 16.29
CA PRO A 70 23.09 21.87 17.64
C PRO A 70 23.92 20.57 17.61
N PRO A 71 24.68 20.29 18.68
CA PRO A 71 25.34 18.99 18.84
C PRO A 71 24.35 17.83 18.72
N ASP A 72 24.84 16.69 18.24
CA ASP A 72 24.06 15.45 18.14
C ASP A 72 22.76 15.58 17.33
N THR A 73 22.75 16.49 16.35
CA THR A 73 21.61 16.74 15.47
C THR A 73 21.92 16.26 14.06
N TRP A 74 21.01 15.48 13.49
CA TRP A 74 21.11 15.04 12.11
C TRP A 74 20.78 16.17 11.12
N LEU A 75 21.58 16.26 10.05
CA LEU A 75 21.20 17.00 8.85
C LEU A 75 20.43 16.07 7.92
N TYR A 76 19.17 16.38 7.69
CA TYR A 76 18.34 15.64 6.75
C TYR A 76 18.31 16.35 5.41
N LEU A 77 18.87 15.72 4.38
CA LEU A 77 18.92 16.23 3.03
C LEU A 77 18.07 15.36 2.11
N ASN A 78 17.07 15.96 1.49
CA ASN A 78 16.21 15.30 0.52
C ASN A 78 16.21 16.03 -0.82
N PHE A 79 16.80 15.41 -1.83
CA PHE A 79 16.73 15.86 -3.21
C PHE A 79 15.59 15.17 -3.95
N GLU A 80 14.50 15.89 -4.15
CA GLU A 80 13.37 15.40 -4.94
C GLU A 80 13.80 15.20 -6.40
N ALA A 81 13.42 14.06 -7.01
CA ALA A 81 13.72 13.82 -8.41
C ALA A 81 13.03 14.84 -9.34
N LEU A 82 11.78 15.21 -9.03
CA LEU A 82 11.10 16.37 -9.59
C LEU A 82 10.92 17.40 -8.48
N LYS A 83 11.52 18.55 -8.63
CA LYS A 83 11.41 19.63 -7.64
C LYS A 83 9.96 20.04 -7.45
N THR A 84 9.50 20.10 -6.18
CA THR A 84 8.15 20.57 -5.84
C THR A 84 8.18 21.78 -4.92
N ARG A 85 9.25 21.98 -4.18
CA ARG A 85 9.45 23.09 -3.24
C ARG A 85 10.06 24.30 -3.94
N PRO A 86 9.92 25.50 -3.36
CA PRO A 86 10.65 26.67 -3.84
C PRO A 86 12.16 26.45 -3.86
N PRO A 87 12.91 27.18 -4.69
CA PRO A 87 14.38 27.18 -4.67
C PRO A 87 14.94 27.47 -3.29
N SER A 88 16.07 26.85 -2.98
CA SER A 88 16.84 27.12 -1.77
C SER A 88 18.33 27.22 -2.08
N PRO A 89 19.20 27.80 -1.20
CA PRO A 89 20.64 27.80 -1.39
C PRO A 89 21.28 26.43 -1.60
N VAL A 90 20.68 25.37 -1.08
CA VAL A 90 21.14 23.99 -1.22
C VAL A 90 20.59 23.32 -2.49
N ASP A 91 19.37 23.66 -2.88
CA ASP A 91 18.72 23.15 -4.10
C ASP A 91 18.06 24.31 -4.87
N PRO A 92 18.80 24.96 -5.78
CA PRO A 92 18.34 26.17 -6.48
C PRO A 92 17.37 25.88 -7.65
N ARG A 93 17.02 24.62 -7.89
CA ARG A 93 16.09 24.25 -8.98
C ARG A 93 14.71 24.87 -8.78
N GLU A 94 14.05 25.21 -9.88
CA GLU A 94 12.65 25.64 -9.88
C GLU A 94 11.68 24.45 -9.77
N PRO A 95 10.45 24.64 -9.26
CA PRO A 95 9.44 23.60 -9.26
C PRO A 95 9.19 23.03 -10.66
N GLY A 96 9.19 21.71 -10.77
CA GLY A 96 9.02 20.98 -12.03
C GLY A 96 10.32 20.58 -12.73
N GLU A 97 11.47 21.09 -12.28
CA GLU A 97 12.77 20.69 -12.81
C GLU A 97 13.22 19.34 -12.26
N ALA A 98 13.86 18.54 -13.11
CA ALA A 98 14.43 17.26 -12.72
C ALA A 98 15.77 17.44 -11.99
N LEU A 99 16.08 16.52 -11.07
CA LEU A 99 17.36 16.50 -10.37
C LEU A 99 18.53 16.23 -11.32
N TRP A 100 18.31 15.44 -12.33
CA TRP A 100 19.32 15.08 -13.34
C TRP A 100 18.68 14.94 -14.72
N GLU A 101 18.54 16.07 -15.41
CA GLU A 101 17.78 16.15 -16.66
C GLU A 101 18.34 15.22 -17.76
N GLU A 102 19.67 15.07 -17.86
CA GLU A 102 20.30 14.28 -18.91
C GLU A 102 20.05 12.78 -18.75
N LEU A 103 19.87 12.28 -17.53
CA LEU A 103 19.68 10.86 -17.25
C LEU A 103 18.21 10.51 -16.91
N HIS A 104 17.56 11.39 -16.16
CA HIS A 104 16.19 11.25 -15.69
C HIS A 104 15.42 12.55 -15.90
N GLY A 105 15.17 12.91 -17.14
CA GLY A 105 14.49 14.14 -17.50
C GLY A 105 13.06 14.24 -16.95
N ALA A 106 12.59 15.46 -16.81
CA ALA A 106 11.32 15.77 -16.15
C ALA A 106 10.13 15.04 -16.80
N GLU A 107 10.10 14.88 -18.13
CA GLU A 107 9.02 14.18 -18.81
C GLU A 107 9.02 12.67 -18.52
N LEU A 108 10.19 12.04 -18.49
CA LEU A 108 10.34 10.64 -18.09
C LEU A 108 9.86 10.41 -16.66
N LEU A 109 10.23 11.33 -15.76
CA LEU A 109 9.82 11.26 -14.35
C LEU A 109 8.31 11.44 -14.17
N ARG A 110 7.69 12.35 -14.93
CA ARG A 110 6.22 12.50 -14.96
C ARG A 110 5.54 11.23 -15.48
N GLY A 111 6.12 10.56 -16.47
CA GLY A 111 5.65 9.25 -16.94
C GLY A 111 5.69 8.18 -15.85
N LYS A 112 6.81 8.08 -15.11
CA LYS A 112 6.95 7.16 -13.98
C LYS A 112 5.95 7.48 -12.85
N ARG A 113 5.71 8.76 -12.56
CA ARG A 113 4.73 9.19 -11.56
C ARG A 113 3.30 8.79 -11.95
N ARG A 114 2.93 8.91 -13.23
CA ARG A 114 1.61 8.44 -13.71
C ARG A 114 1.45 6.92 -13.58
N LEU A 115 2.53 6.16 -13.80
CA LEU A 115 2.51 4.70 -13.74
C LEU A 115 2.32 4.16 -12.30
N ASP A 116 3.04 4.72 -11.34
CA ASP A 116 2.96 4.33 -9.92
C ASP A 116 3.22 5.56 -9.03
N PRO A 117 2.17 6.36 -8.75
CA PRO A 117 2.30 7.59 -7.96
C PRO A 117 2.85 7.34 -6.55
N VAL A 118 2.41 6.27 -5.89
CA VAL A 118 2.81 5.96 -4.51
C VAL A 118 4.29 5.61 -4.43
N ARG A 119 4.74 4.71 -5.31
CA ARG A 119 6.16 4.34 -5.37
C ARG A 119 7.02 5.51 -5.82
N PHE A 120 6.51 6.36 -6.69
CA PHE A 120 7.21 7.57 -7.11
C PHE A 120 7.44 8.51 -5.93
N GLU A 121 6.43 8.79 -5.12
CA GLU A 121 6.57 9.63 -3.92
C GLU A 121 7.58 9.03 -2.92
N CYS A 122 7.58 7.72 -2.72
CA CYS A 122 8.57 7.06 -1.87
C CYS A 122 9.99 7.18 -2.45
N MET A 123 10.22 6.58 -3.62
CA MET A 123 11.57 6.31 -4.12
C MET A 123 12.21 7.51 -4.82
N TYR A 124 11.41 8.32 -5.50
CA TYR A 124 11.89 9.44 -6.30
C TYR A 124 11.75 10.79 -5.60
N GLN A 125 10.75 10.94 -4.74
CA GLN A 125 10.55 12.19 -3.99
C GLN A 125 11.02 12.12 -2.53
N GLY A 126 11.41 10.92 -2.04
CA GLY A 126 11.85 10.73 -0.66
C GLY A 126 10.75 10.96 0.38
N ARG A 127 9.49 10.88 -0.02
CA ARG A 127 8.31 11.15 0.81
C ARG A 127 7.41 9.92 0.93
N PRO A 128 7.81 8.90 1.69
CA PRO A 128 6.91 7.82 2.00
C PRO A 128 5.77 8.36 2.86
N SER A 129 4.55 8.15 2.42
CA SER A 129 3.35 8.48 3.18
C SER A 129 2.87 7.28 3.98
N VAL A 130 2.16 7.54 5.08
CA VAL A 130 1.40 6.52 5.81
C VAL A 130 0.43 5.87 4.82
N ARG A 131 0.58 4.57 4.59
CA ARG A 131 -0.31 3.81 3.71
C ARG A 131 -1.63 3.43 4.38
N GLU A 132 -1.86 3.82 5.63
CA GLU A 132 -3.12 3.58 6.29
C GLU A 132 -4.25 4.33 5.57
N GLY A 133 -5.05 3.60 4.82
CA GLY A 133 -6.26 4.08 4.16
C GLY A 133 -6.12 4.65 2.75
N LEU A 134 -4.92 4.82 2.19
CA LEU A 134 -4.73 5.52 0.90
C LEU A 134 -4.15 4.65 -0.23
N LEU A 135 -4.15 3.34 -0.11
CA LEU A 135 -3.65 2.46 -1.18
C LEU A 135 -4.45 2.64 -2.48
N TYR A 136 -5.71 2.97 -2.34
CA TYR A 136 -6.65 3.18 -3.44
C TYR A 136 -7.07 4.65 -3.60
N GLY A 137 -6.60 5.58 -2.73
CA GLY A 137 -7.04 6.97 -2.72
C GLY A 137 -8.54 7.14 -2.47
N ASP A 138 -9.02 8.38 -2.54
CA ASP A 138 -10.45 8.69 -2.44
C ASP A 138 -11.15 8.66 -3.83
N ASN A 139 -10.54 8.02 -4.82
CA ASN A 139 -10.91 8.10 -6.23
C ASN A 139 -11.80 6.94 -6.71
N PHE A 140 -12.47 6.22 -5.80
CA PHE A 140 -13.49 5.29 -6.23
C PHE A 140 -14.64 6.05 -6.87
N LEU A 141 -14.95 5.69 -8.12
CA LEU A 141 -16.09 6.27 -8.82
C LEU A 141 -17.37 5.69 -8.23
N THR A 142 -18.37 6.55 -8.08
CA THR A 142 -19.71 6.14 -7.69
C THR A 142 -20.60 6.06 -8.92
N TYR A 143 -21.57 5.16 -8.90
CA TYR A 143 -22.55 5.02 -9.97
C TYR A 143 -23.97 5.13 -9.39
N GLU A 144 -24.90 5.64 -10.19
CA GLU A 144 -26.32 5.71 -9.83
C GLU A 144 -27.10 4.53 -10.43
N GLU A 145 -26.69 4.07 -11.61
CA GLU A 145 -27.31 2.96 -12.32
C GLU A 145 -26.24 1.98 -12.81
N LEU A 146 -26.59 0.69 -12.81
CA LEU A 146 -25.74 -0.36 -13.37
C LEU A 146 -25.71 -0.25 -14.92
N PRO A 147 -24.60 -0.69 -15.56
CA PRO A 147 -24.52 -0.73 -17.00
C PRO A 147 -25.60 -1.65 -17.59
N ARG A 148 -26.08 -1.31 -18.79
CA ARG A 148 -27.11 -2.10 -19.47
C ARG A 148 -26.60 -3.49 -19.87
N ASP A 149 -25.34 -3.55 -20.31
CA ASP A 149 -24.69 -4.77 -20.74
C ASP A 149 -23.75 -5.28 -19.63
N ILE A 150 -24.08 -6.44 -19.08
CA ILE A 150 -23.31 -7.09 -18.02
C ILE A 150 -22.79 -8.42 -18.55
N VAL A 151 -21.48 -8.59 -18.63
CA VAL A 151 -20.84 -9.83 -19.10
C VAL A 151 -20.60 -10.81 -17.95
N ARG A 152 -20.51 -10.32 -16.71
CA ARG A 152 -20.24 -11.19 -15.54
C ARG A 152 -20.97 -10.66 -14.30
N ARG A 153 -21.56 -11.61 -13.52
CA ARG A 153 -22.05 -11.39 -12.15
C ARG A 153 -21.37 -12.38 -11.23
N ALA A 154 -20.57 -11.91 -10.31
CA ALA A 154 -19.75 -12.77 -9.47
C ALA A 154 -19.62 -12.21 -8.05
N ASN A 155 -19.05 -13.04 -7.18
CA ASN A 155 -18.69 -12.69 -5.82
C ASN A 155 -17.26 -13.16 -5.54
N TYR A 156 -16.60 -12.42 -4.67
CA TYR A 156 -15.31 -12.80 -4.09
C TYR A 156 -15.39 -12.65 -2.58
N THR A 157 -14.97 -13.67 -1.84
CA THR A 157 -15.00 -13.69 -0.37
C THR A 157 -13.64 -14.03 0.19
N ASP A 158 -13.10 -13.13 1.02
CA ASP A 158 -11.98 -13.36 1.94
C ASP A 158 -12.56 -13.73 3.30
N THR A 159 -12.34 -14.98 3.73
CA THR A 159 -12.95 -15.50 4.97
C THR A 159 -12.11 -15.16 6.19
N ALA A 160 -12.79 -14.83 7.30
CA ALA A 160 -12.22 -14.78 8.64
C ALA A 160 -13.09 -15.63 9.57
N ASP A 161 -12.47 -16.31 10.53
CA ASP A 161 -13.19 -17.18 11.47
C ASP A 161 -13.17 -16.58 12.89
N THR A 162 -12.00 -16.46 13.47
CA THR A 162 -11.81 -15.95 14.83
C THR A 162 -10.62 -15.00 14.87
N GLY A 163 -10.69 -13.98 15.75
CA GLY A 163 -9.61 -13.01 15.92
C GLY A 163 -9.99 -11.60 15.51
N ASP A 164 -8.98 -10.81 15.17
CA ASP A 164 -9.14 -9.39 14.81
C ASP A 164 -9.41 -9.15 13.32
N ASP A 165 -9.39 -10.21 12.50
CA ASP A 165 -9.64 -10.12 11.07
C ASP A 165 -11.14 -10.01 10.74
N TYR A 166 -11.45 -9.34 9.63
CA TYR A 166 -12.80 -9.23 9.09
C TYR A 166 -13.02 -10.20 7.95
N LEU A 167 -14.20 -10.84 7.92
CA LEU A 167 -14.73 -11.37 6.69
C LEU A 167 -15.07 -10.21 5.75
N CYS A 168 -14.67 -10.34 4.49
CA CYS A 168 -15.04 -9.41 3.42
C CYS A 168 -15.57 -10.21 2.23
N SER A 169 -16.83 -10.00 1.90
CA SER A 169 -17.49 -10.64 0.74
C SER A 169 -18.11 -9.56 -0.13
N LEU A 170 -17.72 -9.51 -1.41
CA LEU A 170 -18.16 -8.48 -2.36
C LEU A 170 -18.87 -9.14 -3.54
N CYS A 171 -20.12 -8.73 -3.80
CA CYS A 171 -20.79 -9.00 -5.06
C CYS A 171 -20.49 -7.89 -6.06
N TYR A 172 -20.22 -8.26 -7.30
CA TYR A 172 -19.89 -7.32 -8.35
C TYR A 172 -20.39 -7.75 -9.72
N VAL A 173 -20.52 -6.79 -10.62
CA VAL A 173 -20.76 -7.02 -12.03
C VAL A 173 -19.61 -6.44 -12.85
N VAL A 174 -19.41 -6.98 -14.04
CA VAL A 174 -18.40 -6.52 -15.00
C VAL A 174 -19.12 -6.20 -16.30
N ASP A 175 -18.82 -5.04 -16.88
CA ASP A 175 -19.31 -4.63 -18.20
C ASP A 175 -18.41 -5.14 -19.33
N PRO A 176 -18.77 -4.93 -20.62
CA PRO A 176 -17.95 -5.32 -21.77
C PRO A 176 -16.57 -4.65 -21.84
N ASP A 177 -16.41 -3.48 -21.23
CA ASP A 177 -15.15 -2.73 -21.20
C ASP A 177 -14.24 -3.18 -20.04
N GLY A 178 -14.72 -4.10 -19.18
CA GLY A 178 -13.97 -4.66 -18.08
C GLY A 178 -14.05 -3.84 -16.78
N VAL A 179 -14.91 -2.82 -16.75
CA VAL A 179 -15.15 -2.02 -15.54
C VAL A 179 -15.94 -2.86 -14.52
N ILE A 180 -15.53 -2.78 -13.26
CA ILE A 180 -16.12 -3.54 -12.15
C ILE A 180 -17.01 -2.61 -11.33
N TYR A 181 -18.25 -3.02 -11.12
CA TYR A 181 -19.24 -2.32 -10.28
C TYR A 181 -19.53 -3.19 -9.07
N VAL A 182 -19.16 -2.74 -7.87
CA VAL A 182 -19.50 -3.43 -6.62
C VAL A 182 -20.96 -3.18 -6.30
N THR A 183 -21.76 -4.25 -6.25
CA THR A 183 -23.21 -4.16 -6.10
C THR A 183 -23.70 -4.40 -4.69
N ASP A 184 -22.95 -5.16 -3.90
CA ASP A 184 -23.30 -5.47 -2.53
C ASP A 184 -22.08 -5.97 -1.75
N ALA A 185 -22.08 -5.83 -0.42
CA ALA A 185 -20.97 -6.20 0.43
C ALA A 185 -21.41 -6.73 1.80
N VAL A 186 -20.74 -7.78 2.28
CA VAL A 186 -20.74 -8.18 3.68
C VAL A 186 -19.33 -7.95 4.24
N TYR A 187 -19.23 -7.09 5.26
CA TYR A 187 -17.99 -6.81 5.97
C TYR A 187 -18.23 -6.94 7.47
N SER A 188 -17.73 -8.01 8.09
CA SER A 188 -18.13 -8.37 9.46
C SER A 188 -17.01 -9.06 10.24
N ARG A 189 -17.01 -8.86 11.56
CA ARG A 189 -16.20 -9.63 12.53
C ARG A 189 -17.00 -10.71 13.24
N GLU A 190 -18.26 -10.87 12.89
CA GLU A 190 -19.09 -11.91 13.50
C GLU A 190 -18.53 -13.30 13.21
N PRO A 191 -18.80 -14.28 14.09
CA PRO A 191 -18.38 -15.67 13.89
C PRO A 191 -18.85 -16.24 12.53
N MET A 192 -18.12 -17.23 12.05
CA MET A 192 -18.35 -17.85 10.74
C MET A 192 -19.78 -18.35 10.57
N GLU A 193 -20.38 -18.91 11.61
CA GLU A 193 -21.76 -19.40 11.62
C GLU A 193 -22.79 -18.29 11.32
N MET A 194 -22.50 -17.07 11.72
CA MET A 194 -23.36 -15.93 11.45
C MET A 194 -23.12 -15.37 10.04
N THR A 195 -21.85 -15.27 9.63
CA THR A 195 -21.47 -14.70 8.34
C THR A 195 -21.82 -15.62 7.16
N GLU A 196 -21.88 -16.93 7.35
CA GLU A 196 -22.41 -17.90 6.37
C GLU A 196 -23.82 -17.53 5.93
N GLY A 197 -24.69 -17.22 6.89
CA GLY A 197 -26.08 -16.81 6.63
C GLY A 197 -26.17 -15.48 5.88
N LEU A 198 -25.36 -14.50 6.26
CA LEU A 198 -25.32 -13.18 5.63
C LEU A 198 -24.86 -13.28 4.16
N VAL A 199 -23.73 -13.96 3.93
CA VAL A 199 -23.19 -14.15 2.57
C VAL A 199 -24.14 -15.00 1.71
N GLY A 200 -24.70 -16.09 2.25
CA GLY A 200 -25.68 -16.91 1.53
C GLY A 200 -26.92 -16.13 1.10
N THR A 201 -27.40 -15.22 1.94
CA THR A 201 -28.55 -14.34 1.62
C THR A 201 -28.17 -13.32 0.56
N MET A 202 -27.05 -12.61 0.71
CA MET A 202 -26.54 -11.67 -0.27
C MET A 202 -26.36 -12.32 -1.66
N LEU A 203 -25.80 -13.51 -1.75
CA LEU A 203 -25.63 -14.24 -3.01
C LEU A 203 -26.97 -14.58 -3.69
N ARG A 204 -28.01 -14.87 -2.93
CA ARG A 204 -29.35 -15.14 -3.49
C ARG A 204 -30.01 -13.88 -4.04
N GLU A 205 -29.86 -12.76 -3.34
CA GLU A 205 -30.55 -11.52 -3.65
C GLU A 205 -29.86 -10.70 -4.74
N SER A 206 -28.52 -10.76 -4.81
CA SER A 206 -27.71 -10.01 -5.79
C SER A 206 -27.76 -10.53 -7.23
N GLY A 207 -28.35 -11.70 -7.45
CA GLY A 207 -28.35 -12.36 -8.77
C GLY A 207 -26.97 -12.87 -9.19
N THR A 208 -26.06 -13.05 -8.23
CA THR A 208 -24.74 -13.64 -8.44
C THR A 208 -24.83 -15.03 -9.05
N ARG A 209 -23.96 -15.35 -10.00
CA ARG A 209 -23.93 -16.66 -10.67
C ARG A 209 -22.76 -17.53 -10.23
N ALA A 210 -21.65 -16.92 -9.86
CA ALA A 210 -20.44 -17.58 -9.40
C ALA A 210 -19.84 -16.85 -8.21
N ALA A 211 -19.42 -17.61 -7.19
CA ALA A 211 -18.71 -17.11 -6.03
C ALA A 211 -17.37 -17.82 -5.87
N LEU A 212 -16.32 -17.06 -5.60
CA LEU A 212 -14.97 -17.55 -5.33
C LEU A 212 -14.61 -17.22 -3.88
N ILE A 213 -14.33 -18.24 -3.07
CA ILE A 213 -14.11 -18.11 -1.63
C ILE A 213 -12.68 -18.55 -1.28
N GLU A 214 -11.94 -17.69 -0.56
CA GLU A 214 -10.64 -18.09 0.00
C GLU A 214 -10.86 -19.15 1.09
N SER A 215 -10.15 -20.29 1.00
CA SER A 215 -10.36 -21.45 1.88
C SER A 215 -9.34 -21.55 3.00
N ASN A 216 -8.67 -20.47 3.34
CA ASN A 216 -7.76 -20.39 4.48
C ASN A 216 -8.57 -20.48 5.79
N ASN A 217 -7.95 -20.99 6.86
CA ASN A 217 -8.53 -20.97 8.22
C ASN A 217 -10.01 -21.41 8.33
N GLY A 218 -10.35 -22.58 7.78
CA GLY A 218 -11.74 -23.08 7.86
C GLY A 218 -12.65 -22.77 6.67
N GLY A 219 -12.21 -21.93 5.73
CA GLY A 219 -13.00 -21.45 4.60
C GLY A 219 -13.60 -22.54 3.68
N ARG A 220 -13.13 -23.80 3.70
CA ARG A 220 -13.81 -24.92 3.01
C ARG A 220 -15.15 -25.27 3.64
N GLY A 221 -15.26 -25.21 4.97
CA GLY A 221 -16.52 -25.39 5.69
C GLY A 221 -17.49 -24.29 5.32
N PHE A 222 -17.04 -23.04 5.40
CA PHE A 222 -17.78 -21.85 5.01
C PHE A 222 -18.31 -21.95 3.57
N ALA A 223 -17.46 -22.29 2.59
CA ALA A 223 -17.86 -22.41 1.20
C ALA A 223 -18.97 -23.46 0.99
N ARG A 224 -18.91 -24.58 1.71
CA ARG A 224 -19.96 -25.62 1.66
C ARG A 224 -21.28 -25.15 2.28
N ALA A 225 -21.21 -24.43 3.41
CA ALA A 225 -22.39 -23.87 4.06
C ALA A 225 -23.06 -22.83 3.16
N VAL A 226 -22.27 -21.90 2.59
CA VAL A 226 -22.75 -20.90 1.63
C VAL A 226 -23.34 -21.55 0.37
N GLN A 227 -22.73 -22.64 -0.17
CA GLN A 227 -23.28 -23.38 -1.30
C GLN A 227 -24.65 -23.99 -0.97
N ALA A 228 -24.81 -24.50 0.25
CA ALA A 228 -26.11 -25.07 0.69
C ALA A 228 -27.19 -23.98 0.82
N LEU A 229 -26.81 -22.76 1.26
CA LEU A 229 -27.72 -21.63 1.41
C LEU A 229 -28.07 -20.95 0.08
N ALA A 230 -27.18 -21.02 -0.91
CA ALA A 230 -27.34 -20.42 -2.24
C ALA A 230 -27.09 -21.45 -3.36
N PRO A 231 -27.96 -22.48 -3.50
CA PRO A 231 -27.72 -23.61 -4.41
C PRO A 231 -27.71 -23.24 -5.89
N GLN A 232 -28.27 -22.08 -6.27
CA GLN A 232 -28.27 -21.55 -7.65
C GLN A 232 -26.94 -20.89 -8.02
N VAL A 233 -26.04 -20.65 -7.06
CA VAL A 233 -24.74 -20.02 -7.28
C VAL A 233 -23.68 -21.11 -7.37
N ARG A 234 -22.81 -21.04 -8.37
CA ARG A 234 -21.64 -21.91 -8.43
C ARG A 234 -20.59 -21.42 -7.45
N VAL A 235 -20.39 -22.09 -6.33
CA VAL A 235 -19.39 -21.77 -5.32
C VAL A 235 -18.13 -22.58 -5.57
N GLU A 236 -17.03 -21.90 -5.76
CA GLU A 236 -15.67 -22.46 -5.84
C GLU A 236 -14.84 -21.94 -4.68
N TRP A 237 -13.86 -22.71 -4.25
CA TRP A 237 -12.91 -22.28 -3.21
C TRP A 237 -11.48 -22.61 -3.62
N PHE A 238 -10.55 -21.82 -3.13
CA PHE A 238 -9.13 -22.02 -3.37
C PHE A 238 -8.32 -21.63 -2.14
N HIS A 239 -7.13 -22.20 -2.01
CA HIS A 239 -6.17 -21.81 -0.97
C HIS A 239 -5.30 -20.67 -1.44
N GLN A 240 -5.28 -19.57 -0.69
CA GLN A 240 -4.43 -18.43 -0.98
C GLN A 240 -3.12 -18.53 -0.18
N SER A 241 -2.01 -18.74 -0.88
CA SER A 241 -0.68 -18.85 -0.28
C SER A 241 0.16 -17.57 -0.40
N ALA A 242 -0.25 -16.64 -1.28
CA ALA A 242 0.49 -15.39 -1.47
C ALA A 242 0.24 -14.42 -0.32
N ASN A 243 1.27 -13.66 0.04
CA ASN A 243 1.17 -12.62 1.07
C ASN A 243 0.08 -11.59 0.70
N LYS A 244 -0.84 -11.32 1.63
CA LYS A 244 -2.00 -10.42 1.43
C LYS A 244 -1.57 -9.01 1.04
N GLU A 245 -0.59 -8.44 1.73
CA GLU A 245 -0.07 -7.10 1.45
C GLU A 245 0.57 -7.02 0.06
N ALA A 246 1.35 -8.03 -0.31
CA ALA A 246 1.98 -8.07 -1.63
C ALA A 246 0.94 -8.12 -2.76
N ARG A 247 -0.15 -8.87 -2.59
CA ARG A 247 -1.27 -8.93 -3.55
C ARG A 247 -1.98 -7.57 -3.68
N ILE A 248 -2.29 -6.97 -2.55
CA ILE A 248 -2.93 -5.65 -2.50
C ILE A 248 -2.06 -4.62 -3.22
N LEU A 249 -0.76 -4.59 -2.90
CA LEU A 249 0.20 -3.66 -3.49
C LEU A 249 0.37 -3.86 -5.00
N SER A 250 0.43 -5.10 -5.47
CA SER A 250 0.62 -5.40 -6.89
C SER A 250 -0.60 -5.05 -7.74
N ASN A 251 -1.80 -5.05 -7.16
CA ASN A 251 -3.05 -4.77 -7.87
C ASN A 251 -3.57 -3.33 -7.66
N ALA A 252 -2.95 -2.53 -6.80
CA ALA A 252 -3.45 -1.20 -6.46
C ALA A 252 -3.64 -0.28 -7.68
N ALA A 253 -2.69 -0.30 -8.63
CA ALA A 253 -2.78 0.50 -9.86
C ALA A 253 -3.95 0.03 -10.76
N THR A 254 -4.17 -1.27 -10.85
CA THR A 254 -5.28 -1.84 -11.65
C THR A 254 -6.63 -1.48 -11.04
N VAL A 255 -6.78 -1.63 -9.73
CA VAL A 255 -8.03 -1.28 -9.02
C VAL A 255 -8.38 0.20 -9.21
N GLY A 256 -7.41 1.11 -9.12
CA GLY A 256 -7.65 2.55 -9.32
C GLY A 256 -8.08 2.96 -10.74
N HIS A 257 -8.07 2.03 -11.71
CA HIS A 257 -8.50 2.27 -13.09
C HIS A 257 -9.74 1.49 -13.50
N THR A 258 -10.11 0.45 -12.76
CA THR A 258 -11.17 -0.51 -13.15
C THR A 258 -12.32 -0.63 -12.16
N VAL A 259 -12.26 0.05 -11.02
CA VAL A 259 -13.31 0.01 -9.97
C VAL A 259 -13.85 1.41 -9.70
#